data_a09677e19745635a2dbcaea9682d1f6a
#
_entry.id   a09677e19745635a2dbcaea9682d1f6a
#
_cell.length_a   1.000
_cell.length_b   1.000
_cell.length_c   1.000
_cell.angle_alpha   90.00
_cell.angle_beta   90.00
_cell.angle_gamma   90.00
#
_symmetry.space_group_name_H-M   'P 1'
#
loop_
_entity.id
_entity.type
_entity.pdbx_description
1 polymer ?
#
loop_
_entity_poly.entity_id
_entity_poly.type
_entity_poly.pdbx_seq_one_letter_code
_entity_poly.pdbx_strand_id
1 'polypeptide(L)'
;MRVLVVLTLIMTFSAVSAEPSAPANGEHAYVDWVAELAKNIGSSHDAGKLAMSAALRQHACAGRSDDCFPAAQWRAMKMEAERGARPALLAVLANAGSERKEDDIAQWERVAAADPKNAYPLILIAAARWKEGDHARALELLREATQVDRMDDYFSSIAGYVKAAVQGHAPTVEQLYPCARESLPHHASPVEIENAVIFHIAVDIGISPHVGDLSKLCRQDDGTWNTTRADLCEHAGQQLRTATSLLSRSFGIALQKFSTRNDAMRSRLADEQQAQSNKLRGALWWTDDGGNAKTRRSAAEFWMEQLVRNGEVAAGDALIQRFGPTPETPAQRDARVNAFLAKAQRCSSRSN
;
A
#
# COMPACT_ATOMS: atom_id res chain seq x y z
N MET A 1 -7.28 -14.51 0.70
CA MET A 1 -6.37 -13.50 1.28
C MET A 1 -7.20 -12.31 1.72
N ARG A 2 -7.22 -12.05 2.98
CA ARG A 2 -8.06 -11.06 3.65
C ARG A 2 -7.45 -9.65 3.56
N VAL A 3 -6.93 -9.38 2.40
CA VAL A 3 -6.18 -8.22 1.97
C VAL A 3 -6.94 -6.90 2.13
N LEU A 4 -8.25 -6.97 2.01
CA LEU A 4 -9.07 -5.76 2.02
C LEU A 4 -9.21 -5.11 3.39
N VAL A 5 -8.86 -5.82 4.43
CA VAL A 5 -8.88 -5.31 5.80
C VAL A 5 -7.72 -4.37 6.10
N VAL A 6 -6.57 -4.60 5.50
CA VAL A 6 -5.48 -3.63 5.58
C VAL A 6 -5.95 -2.29 4.99
N LEU A 7 -6.69 -2.31 3.89
CA LEU A 7 -7.26 -1.10 3.27
C LEU A 7 -8.33 -0.40 4.12
N THR A 8 -9.22 -1.16 4.78
CA THR A 8 -10.24 -0.56 5.66
C THR A 8 -9.64 -0.12 6.99
N LEU A 9 -8.65 -0.83 7.53
CA LEU A 9 -7.90 -0.43 8.72
C LEU A 9 -7.06 0.82 8.48
N ILE A 10 -6.39 0.96 7.32
CA ILE A 10 -5.63 2.17 6.99
C ILE A 10 -6.54 3.40 6.95
N MET A 11 -7.79 3.28 6.50
CA MET A 11 -8.75 4.40 6.50
C MET A 11 -9.24 4.79 7.91
N THR A 12 -9.18 3.89 8.88
CA THR A 12 -9.58 4.16 10.27
C THR A 12 -8.41 4.54 11.19
N PHE A 13 -7.16 4.21 10.81
CA PHE A 13 -5.97 4.51 11.60
C PHE A 13 -5.45 5.96 11.51
N SER A 14 -6.04 6.81 10.68
CA SER A 14 -5.62 8.22 10.57
C SER A 14 -5.89 9.10 11.79
N ALA A 15 -6.33 8.55 12.93
CA ALA A 15 -6.75 9.33 14.09
C ALA A 15 -6.11 8.94 15.44
N VAL A 16 -5.26 7.95 15.51
CA VAL A 16 -4.66 7.57 16.81
C VAL A 16 -3.14 7.51 16.69
N SER A 17 -2.49 8.61 17.08
CA SER A 17 -1.10 8.58 17.51
C SER A 17 -1.01 7.91 18.88
N ALA A 18 -1.13 6.58 18.92
CA ALA A 18 -0.79 5.81 20.10
C ALA A 18 0.73 5.69 20.16
N GLU A 19 1.32 5.98 21.33
CA GLU A 19 2.72 5.62 21.60
C GLU A 19 2.92 4.12 21.32
N PRO A 20 4.04 3.73 20.70
CA PRO A 20 4.31 2.33 20.42
C PRO A 20 4.43 1.55 21.74
N SER A 21 3.43 0.73 22.04
CA SER A 21 3.51 -0.25 23.11
C SER A 21 4.45 -1.37 22.70
N ALA A 22 5.16 -1.96 23.68
CA ALA A 22 6.09 -3.06 23.44
C ALA A 22 5.39 -4.22 22.68
N PRO A 23 6.00 -4.76 21.62
CA PRO A 23 5.35 -5.76 20.77
C PRO A 23 5.06 -7.06 21.54
N ALA A 24 3.91 -7.66 21.30
CA ALA A 24 3.53 -8.96 21.86
C ALA A 24 4.43 -10.08 21.29
N ASN A 25 4.66 -11.16 22.08
CA ASN A 25 5.60 -12.24 21.74
C ASN A 25 5.50 -12.83 20.31
N GLY A 26 4.35 -12.71 19.64
CA GLY A 26 4.17 -13.18 18.25
C GLY A 26 4.61 -12.19 17.17
N GLU A 27 4.73 -10.89 17.50
CA GLU A 27 5.22 -9.87 16.57
C GLU A 27 6.73 -9.99 16.38
N HIS A 28 7.46 -10.41 17.43
CA HIS A 28 8.90 -10.60 17.35
C HIS A 28 9.30 -11.61 16.25
N ALA A 29 8.59 -12.75 16.15
CA ALA A 29 8.93 -13.79 15.18
C ALA A 29 8.77 -13.30 13.72
N TYR A 30 7.75 -12.49 13.43
CA TYR A 30 7.57 -11.88 12.10
C TYR A 30 8.66 -10.86 11.81
N VAL A 31 8.90 -9.96 12.75
CA VAL A 31 9.91 -8.91 12.60
C VAL A 31 11.31 -9.49 12.47
N ASP A 32 11.64 -10.53 13.22
CA ASP A 32 12.92 -11.23 13.14
C ASP A 32 13.09 -11.92 11.79
N TRP A 33 12.02 -12.53 11.25
CA TRP A 33 12.04 -13.10 9.91
C TRP A 33 12.24 -12.01 8.84
N VAL A 34 11.54 -10.86 8.94
CA VAL A 34 11.74 -9.73 7.99
C VAL A 34 13.16 -9.19 8.07
N ALA A 35 13.72 -9.07 9.27
CA ALA A 35 15.09 -8.59 9.49
C ALA A 35 16.13 -9.57 8.89
N GLU A 36 15.91 -10.89 9.04
CA GLU A 36 16.76 -11.90 8.44
C GLU A 36 16.64 -11.92 6.92
N LEU A 37 15.43 -11.83 6.37
CA LEU A 37 15.19 -11.68 4.94
C LEU A 37 15.96 -10.47 4.39
N ALA A 38 15.84 -9.31 5.05
CA ALA A 38 16.55 -8.11 4.66
C ALA A 38 18.08 -8.30 4.67
N LYS A 39 18.62 -8.99 5.69
CA LYS A 39 20.04 -9.32 5.79
C LYS A 39 20.50 -10.21 4.63
N ASN A 40 19.72 -11.25 4.30
CA ASN A 40 20.06 -12.22 3.26
C ASN A 40 20.13 -11.56 1.88
N ILE A 41 19.15 -10.71 1.54
CA ILE A 41 19.15 -9.98 0.26
C ILE A 41 20.11 -8.80 0.22
N GLY A 42 20.45 -8.21 1.37
CA GLY A 42 21.34 -7.05 1.50
C GLY A 42 22.83 -7.35 1.28
N SER A 43 23.20 -8.63 1.19
CA SER A 43 24.55 -9.06 0.80
C SER A 43 24.82 -8.95 -0.72
N SER A 44 23.80 -8.63 -1.51
CA SER A 44 23.85 -8.48 -2.95
C SER A 44 24.42 -7.11 -3.35
N HIS A 45 25.08 -7.05 -4.53
CA HIS A 45 25.44 -5.79 -5.19
C HIS A 45 24.35 -5.29 -6.16
N ASP A 46 23.21 -5.97 -6.24
CA ASP A 46 22.09 -5.56 -7.05
C ASP A 46 21.31 -4.43 -6.38
N ALA A 47 21.15 -3.30 -7.09
CA ALA A 47 20.48 -2.10 -6.56
C ALA A 47 19.03 -2.36 -6.11
N GLY A 48 18.31 -3.28 -6.79
CA GLY A 48 16.96 -3.66 -6.44
C GLY A 48 16.91 -4.42 -5.11
N LYS A 49 17.81 -5.37 -4.92
CA LYS A 49 17.93 -6.13 -3.67
C LYS A 49 18.37 -5.23 -2.52
N LEU A 50 19.29 -4.29 -2.75
CA LEU A 50 19.71 -3.32 -1.74
C LEU A 50 18.57 -2.40 -1.34
N ALA A 51 17.78 -1.87 -2.30
CA ALA A 51 16.62 -1.04 -2.01
C ALA A 51 15.57 -1.81 -1.20
N MET A 52 15.27 -3.05 -1.58
CA MET A 52 14.35 -3.92 -0.84
C MET A 52 14.88 -4.24 0.55
N SER A 53 16.17 -4.54 0.69
CA SER A 53 16.80 -4.76 2.00
C SER A 53 16.65 -3.52 2.90
N ALA A 54 16.88 -2.32 2.36
CA ALA A 54 16.73 -1.08 3.10
C ALA A 54 15.28 -0.89 3.59
N ALA A 55 14.30 -1.06 2.71
CA ALA A 55 12.89 -0.92 3.05
C ALA A 55 12.42 -1.96 4.07
N LEU A 56 12.79 -3.23 3.90
CA LEU A 56 12.43 -4.30 4.83
C LEU A 56 13.04 -4.09 6.23
N ARG A 57 14.28 -3.60 6.30
CA ARG A 57 14.91 -3.27 7.59
C ARG A 57 14.22 -2.12 8.28
N GLN A 58 13.86 -1.07 7.55
CA GLN A 58 13.08 0.03 8.10
C GLN A 58 11.75 -0.48 8.66
N HIS A 59 11.04 -1.33 7.90
CA HIS A 59 9.80 -1.95 8.35
C HIS A 59 10.01 -2.80 9.62
N ALA A 60 11.05 -3.63 9.65
CA ALA A 60 11.38 -4.48 10.81
C ALA A 60 11.80 -3.66 12.05
N CYS A 61 12.42 -2.50 11.84
CA CYS A 61 12.92 -1.66 12.93
C CYS A 61 11.92 -0.59 13.40
N ALA A 62 10.81 -0.42 12.70
CA ALA A 62 9.78 0.53 13.11
C ALA A 62 9.29 0.22 14.54
N GLY A 63 9.45 1.18 15.46
CA GLY A 63 9.07 1.01 16.86
C GLY A 63 10.09 0.25 17.74
N ARG A 64 11.25 -0.14 17.23
CA ARG A 64 12.36 -0.72 18.02
C ARG A 64 13.41 0.33 18.37
N SER A 65 14.18 0.07 19.44
CA SER A 65 15.32 0.90 19.83
C SER A 65 16.43 0.89 18.78
N ASP A 66 17.34 1.87 18.84
CA ASP A 66 18.43 2.16 17.89
C ASP A 66 19.35 0.97 17.52
N ASP A 67 19.30 -0.14 18.31
CA ASP A 67 20.13 -1.33 18.11
C ASP A 67 19.64 -2.24 16.95
N CYS A 68 18.44 -2.02 16.43
CA CYS A 68 17.88 -2.85 15.36
C CYS A 68 18.68 -2.73 14.05
N PHE A 69 19.19 -1.53 13.77
CA PHE A 69 20.05 -1.30 12.61
C PHE A 69 20.85 0.01 12.72
N PRO A 70 22.20 -0.04 12.65
CA PRO A 70 23.02 1.16 12.76
C PRO A 70 22.75 2.15 11.61
N ALA A 71 22.36 3.37 11.95
CA ALA A 71 22.01 4.43 11.00
C ALA A 71 23.06 4.66 9.91
N ALA A 72 24.35 4.53 10.23
CA ALA A 72 25.45 4.67 9.27
C ALA A 72 25.42 3.58 8.18
N GLN A 73 25.12 2.32 8.55
CA GLN A 73 25.02 1.22 7.60
C GLN A 73 23.80 1.39 6.70
N TRP A 74 22.68 1.83 7.27
CA TRP A 74 21.45 2.09 6.53
C TRP A 74 21.67 3.18 5.47
N ARG A 75 22.30 4.29 5.86
CA ARG A 75 22.64 5.39 4.94
C ARG A 75 23.56 4.94 3.81
N ALA A 76 24.60 4.18 4.11
CA ALA A 76 25.51 3.66 3.09
C ALA A 76 24.80 2.75 2.08
N MET A 77 23.97 1.83 2.57
CA MET A 77 23.20 0.92 1.73
C MET A 77 22.16 1.65 0.89
N LYS A 78 21.45 2.65 1.46
CA LYS A 78 20.50 3.48 0.74
C LYS A 78 21.16 4.27 -0.38
N MET A 79 22.30 4.92 -0.10
CA MET A 79 23.06 5.64 -1.11
C MET A 79 23.55 4.75 -2.25
N GLU A 80 23.98 3.53 -1.96
CA GLU A 80 24.37 2.56 -2.98
C GLU A 80 23.17 2.10 -3.81
N ALA A 81 22.05 1.80 -3.18
CA ALA A 81 20.80 1.46 -3.85
C ALA A 81 20.31 2.59 -4.79
N GLU A 82 20.39 3.85 -4.33
CA GLU A 82 19.93 5.02 -5.11
C GLU A 82 20.73 5.23 -6.41
N ARG A 83 22.01 4.85 -6.45
CA ARG A 83 22.88 5.06 -7.64
C ARG A 83 22.44 4.28 -8.87
N GLY A 84 21.80 3.15 -8.72
CA GLY A 84 21.36 2.30 -9.83
C GLY A 84 19.84 2.05 -9.84
N ALA A 85 19.09 2.74 -8.98
CA ALA A 85 17.68 2.45 -8.80
C ALA A 85 16.80 2.95 -9.95
N ARG A 86 15.86 2.11 -10.36
CA ARG A 86 14.74 2.48 -11.24
C ARG A 86 13.71 3.29 -10.44
N PRO A 87 12.82 4.06 -11.11
CA PRO A 87 11.83 4.90 -10.42
C PRO A 87 11.02 4.17 -9.33
N ALA A 88 10.55 2.95 -9.59
CA ALA A 88 9.82 2.15 -8.60
C ALA A 88 10.67 1.78 -7.37
N LEU A 89 11.97 1.56 -7.51
CA LEU A 89 12.88 1.31 -6.39
C LEU A 89 13.19 2.58 -5.60
N LEU A 90 13.31 3.73 -6.29
CA LEU A 90 13.38 5.04 -5.63
C LEU A 90 12.12 5.33 -4.83
N ALA A 91 10.94 4.96 -5.35
CA ALA A 91 9.67 5.06 -4.62
C ALA A 91 9.64 4.16 -3.38
N VAL A 92 10.17 2.93 -3.45
CA VAL A 92 10.35 2.05 -2.27
C VAL A 92 11.21 2.73 -1.21
N LEU A 93 12.34 3.33 -1.60
CA LEU A 93 13.24 4.03 -0.68
C LEU A 93 12.61 5.30 -0.11
N ALA A 94 11.80 6.02 -0.89
CA ALA A 94 11.05 7.18 -0.45
C ALA A 94 9.94 6.79 0.55
N ASN A 95 9.26 5.69 0.32
CA ASN A 95 8.24 5.16 1.25
C ASN A 95 8.81 4.61 2.55
N ALA A 96 10.02 4.06 2.50
CA ALA A 96 10.72 3.62 3.69
C ALA A 96 11.02 4.78 4.66
N GLY A 97 10.86 6.01 4.20
CA GLY A 97 11.08 7.20 5.00
C GLY A 97 12.56 7.57 5.16
N SER A 98 12.79 8.65 5.88
CA SER A 98 14.12 9.11 6.24
C SER A 98 14.20 9.40 7.73
N GLU A 99 15.41 9.46 8.27
CA GLU A 99 15.64 9.88 9.66
C GLU A 99 15.17 11.33 9.89
N ARG A 100 15.05 12.12 8.82
CA ARG A 100 14.59 13.51 8.86
C ARG A 100 13.42 13.70 7.92
N LYS A 101 12.35 14.32 8.41
CA LYS A 101 11.15 14.63 7.60
C LYS A 101 11.46 15.46 6.35
N GLU A 102 12.48 16.31 6.42
CA GLU A 102 12.94 17.15 5.30
C GLU A 102 13.49 16.32 4.14
N ASP A 103 14.06 15.16 4.44
CA ASP A 103 14.62 14.25 3.42
C ASP A 103 13.51 13.48 2.66
N ASP A 104 12.29 13.35 3.23
CA ASP A 104 11.20 12.60 2.60
C ASP A 104 10.75 13.27 1.29
N ILE A 105 10.60 14.59 1.29
CA ILE A 105 10.25 15.35 0.08
C ILE A 105 11.35 15.25 -0.96
N ALA A 106 12.61 15.44 -0.55
CA ALA A 106 13.76 15.35 -1.46
C ALA A 106 13.86 13.97 -2.13
N GLN A 107 13.43 12.91 -1.46
CA GLN A 107 13.40 11.57 -2.05
C GLN A 107 12.32 11.46 -3.12
N TRP A 108 11.11 11.97 -2.86
CA TRP A 108 10.05 11.99 -3.85
C TRP A 108 10.39 12.92 -5.04
N GLU A 109 11.12 14.02 -4.82
CA GLU A 109 11.66 14.86 -5.89
C GLU A 109 12.63 14.08 -6.80
N ARG A 110 13.45 13.18 -6.23
CA ARG A 110 14.29 12.26 -7.04
C ARG A 110 13.47 11.27 -7.85
N VAL A 111 12.39 10.74 -7.27
CA VAL A 111 11.44 9.87 -8.01
C VAL A 111 10.85 10.65 -9.19
N ALA A 112 10.36 11.87 -8.96
CA ALA A 112 9.81 12.72 -10.00
C ALA A 112 10.84 13.05 -11.10
N ALA A 113 12.08 13.33 -10.73
CA ALA A 113 13.16 13.58 -11.70
C ALA A 113 13.51 12.33 -12.53
N ALA A 114 13.44 11.14 -11.93
CA ALA A 114 13.70 9.88 -12.61
C ALA A 114 12.52 9.43 -13.51
N ASP A 115 11.32 9.93 -13.24
CA ASP A 115 10.09 9.58 -13.95
C ASP A 115 9.21 10.81 -14.21
N PRO A 116 9.68 11.78 -15.04
CA PRO A 116 9.03 13.08 -15.21
C PRO A 116 7.68 13.02 -15.94
N LYS A 117 7.33 11.86 -16.50
CA LYS A 117 6.04 11.65 -17.18
C LYS A 117 4.99 10.96 -16.30
N ASN A 118 5.23 10.88 -14.99
CA ASN A 118 4.33 10.24 -14.03
C ASN A 118 3.80 11.29 -13.03
N ALA A 119 2.50 11.44 -12.96
CA ALA A 119 1.84 12.40 -12.07
C ALA A 119 1.94 12.00 -10.58
N TYR A 120 2.08 10.71 -10.26
CA TYR A 120 2.02 10.22 -8.88
C TYR A 120 3.02 10.87 -7.94
N PRO A 121 4.33 10.97 -8.26
CA PRO A 121 5.29 11.65 -7.42
C PRO A 121 4.96 13.12 -7.17
N LEU A 122 4.50 13.85 -8.20
CA LEU A 122 4.12 15.27 -8.07
C LEU A 122 2.95 15.46 -7.11
N ILE A 123 1.94 14.59 -7.19
CA ILE A 123 0.78 14.61 -6.29
C ILE A 123 1.22 14.36 -4.84
N LEU A 124 2.15 13.43 -4.59
CA LEU A 124 2.66 13.15 -3.24
C LEU A 124 3.51 14.29 -2.68
N ILE A 125 4.37 14.89 -3.50
CA ILE A 125 5.16 16.06 -3.11
C ILE A 125 4.22 17.23 -2.78
N ALA A 126 3.16 17.45 -3.57
CA ALA A 126 2.17 18.48 -3.30
C ALA A 126 1.50 18.28 -1.92
N ALA A 127 1.13 17.05 -1.58
CA ALA A 127 0.57 16.73 -0.27
C ALA A 127 1.54 17.01 0.88
N ALA A 128 2.81 16.63 0.71
CA ALA A 128 3.86 16.87 1.69
C ALA A 128 4.14 18.37 1.87
N ARG A 129 4.25 19.14 0.79
CA ARG A 129 4.43 20.60 0.82
C ARG A 129 3.25 21.31 1.47
N TRP A 130 2.02 20.85 1.19
CA TRP A 130 0.84 21.38 1.87
C TRP A 130 0.91 21.22 3.38
N LYS A 131 1.32 20.04 3.84
CA LYS A 131 1.50 19.72 5.26
C LYS A 131 2.57 20.59 5.94
N GLU A 132 3.61 20.98 5.19
CA GLU A 132 4.66 21.91 5.65
C GLU A 132 4.22 23.38 5.65
N GLY A 133 3.04 23.70 5.12
CA GLY A 133 2.51 25.07 5.01
C GLY A 133 2.93 25.79 3.71
N ASP A 134 3.67 25.15 2.82
CA ASP A 134 4.02 25.70 1.50
C ASP A 134 2.87 25.47 0.51
N HIS A 135 1.75 26.13 0.78
CA HIS A 135 0.51 25.98 0.02
C HIS A 135 0.65 26.42 -1.44
N ALA A 136 1.46 27.45 -1.70
CA ALA A 136 1.68 27.96 -3.06
C ALA A 136 2.37 26.89 -3.93
N ARG A 137 3.47 26.31 -3.45
CA ARG A 137 4.19 25.26 -4.17
C ARG A 137 3.36 24.00 -4.30
N ALA A 138 2.57 23.64 -3.28
CA ALA A 138 1.66 22.50 -3.36
C ALA A 138 0.65 22.63 -4.51
N LEU A 139 0.02 23.79 -4.68
CA LEU A 139 -0.93 24.03 -5.77
C LEU A 139 -0.24 24.08 -7.14
N GLU A 140 0.98 24.60 -7.21
CA GLU A 140 1.79 24.59 -8.44
C GLU A 140 2.10 23.14 -8.85
N LEU A 141 2.55 22.29 -7.94
CA LEU A 141 2.83 20.86 -8.19
C LEU A 141 1.59 20.10 -8.64
N LEU A 142 0.41 20.37 -8.04
CA LEU A 142 -0.83 19.78 -8.55
C LEU A 142 -1.13 20.24 -9.97
N ARG A 143 -0.86 21.51 -10.30
CA ARG A 143 -1.03 22.00 -11.67
C ARG A 143 -0.04 21.34 -12.63
N GLU A 144 1.22 21.17 -12.25
CA GLU A 144 2.20 20.42 -13.02
C GLU A 144 1.71 18.96 -13.25
N ALA A 145 1.17 18.32 -12.21
CA ALA A 145 0.63 16.96 -12.32
C ALA A 145 -0.51 16.86 -13.35
N THR A 146 -1.37 17.89 -13.48
CA THR A 146 -2.45 17.88 -14.48
C THR A 146 -1.95 17.94 -15.93
N GLN A 147 -0.69 18.30 -16.16
CA GLN A 147 -0.07 18.31 -17.49
C GLN A 147 0.58 16.98 -17.88
N VAL A 148 0.50 16.00 -16.98
CA VAL A 148 1.13 14.68 -17.17
C VAL A 148 0.04 13.62 -17.36
N ASP A 149 0.11 12.87 -18.45
CA ASP A 149 -0.93 11.91 -18.83
C ASP A 149 -0.79 10.53 -18.13
N ARG A 150 0.41 10.19 -17.66
CA ARG A 150 0.65 8.88 -17.03
C ARG A 150 0.48 8.96 -15.52
N MET A 151 -0.21 7.96 -14.99
CA MET A 151 -0.36 7.74 -13.56
C MET A 151 0.07 6.31 -13.22
N ASP A 152 1.17 6.17 -12.50
CA ASP A 152 1.70 4.90 -12.02
C ASP A 152 2.08 5.05 -10.55
N ASP A 153 1.37 4.36 -9.68
CA ASP A 153 1.64 4.32 -8.24
C ASP A 153 2.74 3.32 -7.86
N TYR A 154 3.40 2.74 -8.83
CA TYR A 154 4.47 1.74 -8.71
C TYR A 154 4.09 0.45 -7.97
N PHE A 155 2.85 0.30 -7.53
CA PHE A 155 2.44 -0.81 -6.66
C PHE A 155 2.72 -2.19 -7.27
N SER A 156 2.41 -2.39 -8.56
CA SER A 156 2.67 -3.67 -9.23
C SER A 156 4.17 -3.98 -9.33
N SER A 157 4.98 -2.99 -9.63
CA SER A 157 6.45 -3.14 -9.67
C SER A 157 7.01 -3.45 -8.28
N ILE A 158 6.53 -2.76 -7.25
CA ILE A 158 6.93 -3.00 -5.86
C ILE A 158 6.54 -4.42 -5.43
N ALA A 159 5.31 -4.87 -5.72
CA ALA A 159 4.90 -6.25 -5.46
C ALA A 159 5.80 -7.27 -6.16
N GLY A 160 6.27 -6.96 -7.38
CA GLY A 160 7.23 -7.78 -8.10
C GLY A 160 8.59 -7.87 -7.40
N TYR A 161 9.11 -6.76 -6.90
CA TYR A 161 10.36 -6.76 -6.12
C TYR A 161 10.21 -7.50 -4.79
N VAL A 162 9.10 -7.32 -4.08
CA VAL A 162 8.82 -8.06 -2.85
C VAL A 162 8.73 -9.56 -3.12
N LYS A 163 8.02 -9.95 -4.20
CA LYS A 163 7.93 -11.36 -4.61
C LYS A 163 9.32 -11.95 -4.86
N ALA A 164 10.17 -11.24 -5.60
CA ALA A 164 11.53 -11.69 -5.87
C ALA A 164 12.40 -11.79 -4.60
N ALA A 165 12.15 -10.92 -3.60
CA ALA A 165 12.86 -10.95 -2.32
C ALA A 165 12.40 -12.11 -1.42
N VAL A 166 11.11 -12.40 -1.38
CA VAL A 166 10.51 -13.46 -0.54
C VAL A 166 10.69 -14.84 -1.14
N GLN A 167 10.84 -14.94 -2.47
CA GLN A 167 10.96 -16.22 -3.17
C GLN A 167 12.12 -17.07 -2.62
N GLY A 168 11.78 -18.26 -2.15
CA GLY A 168 12.74 -19.18 -1.50
C GLY A 168 13.02 -18.88 -0.02
N HIS A 169 12.38 -17.86 0.55
CA HIS A 169 12.53 -17.44 1.95
C HIS A 169 11.15 -17.25 2.63
N ALA A 170 10.12 -17.95 2.13
CA ALA A 170 8.77 -17.84 2.69
C ALA A 170 8.79 -18.14 4.21
N PRO A 171 8.05 -17.37 5.04
CA PRO A 171 7.99 -17.60 6.47
C PRO A 171 7.23 -18.90 6.78
N THR A 172 7.51 -19.48 7.93
CA THR A 172 6.64 -20.50 8.50
C THR A 172 5.37 -19.85 9.08
N VAL A 173 4.36 -20.68 9.39
CA VAL A 173 3.11 -20.17 10.01
C VAL A 173 3.40 -19.49 11.34
N GLU A 174 4.40 -19.97 12.10
CA GLU A 174 4.81 -19.44 13.39
C GLU A 174 5.48 -18.06 13.28
N GLN A 175 6.13 -17.81 12.15
CA GLN A 175 6.77 -16.52 11.83
C GLN A 175 5.80 -15.49 11.26
N LEU A 176 4.54 -15.86 11.01
CA LEU A 176 3.55 -14.89 10.59
C LEU A 176 3.11 -14.00 11.76
N TYR A 177 2.82 -12.77 11.43
CA TYR A 177 2.15 -11.85 12.34
C TYR A 177 0.88 -12.52 12.92
N PRO A 178 0.62 -12.46 14.22
CA PRO A 178 -0.48 -13.21 14.84
C PRO A 178 -1.82 -13.02 14.13
N CYS A 179 -2.12 -11.79 13.72
CA CYS A 179 -3.35 -11.47 13.01
C CYS A 179 -3.39 -12.04 11.58
N ALA A 180 -2.25 -12.14 10.92
CA ALA A 180 -2.13 -12.81 9.62
C ALA A 180 -2.31 -14.31 9.76
N ARG A 181 -1.70 -14.91 10.80
CA ARG A 181 -1.86 -16.33 11.12
C ARG A 181 -3.31 -16.71 11.37
N GLU A 182 -4.00 -15.95 12.20
CA GLU A 182 -5.43 -16.16 12.46
C GLU A 182 -6.31 -15.94 11.25
N SER A 183 -5.84 -15.19 10.24
CA SER A 183 -6.59 -14.90 9.03
C SER A 183 -6.40 -15.93 7.93
N LEU A 184 -5.37 -16.76 8.00
CA LEU A 184 -5.17 -17.83 7.04
C LEU A 184 -6.18 -18.98 7.23
N PRO A 185 -6.53 -19.72 6.17
CA PRO A 185 -7.22 -20.98 6.30
C PRO A 185 -6.44 -21.95 7.23
N HIS A 186 -7.14 -22.79 7.99
CA HIS A 186 -6.54 -23.74 8.93
C HIS A 186 -5.49 -24.68 8.30
N HIS A 187 -5.49 -24.81 6.97
CA HIS A 187 -4.56 -25.63 6.18
C HIS A 187 -4.02 -24.83 5.00
N ALA A 188 -3.57 -23.59 5.24
CA ALA A 188 -2.93 -22.80 4.20
C ALA A 188 -1.68 -23.50 3.67
N SER A 189 -1.57 -23.60 2.35
CA SER A 189 -0.37 -24.12 1.70
C SER A 189 0.78 -23.12 1.78
N PRO A 190 2.04 -23.54 1.65
CA PRO A 190 3.19 -22.62 1.60
C PRO A 190 3.02 -21.49 0.58
N VAL A 191 2.42 -21.77 -0.58
CA VAL A 191 2.14 -20.76 -1.61
C VAL A 191 1.11 -19.71 -1.15
N GLU A 192 0.07 -20.14 -0.44
CA GLU A 192 -0.93 -19.18 0.12
C GLU A 192 -0.29 -18.30 1.19
N ILE A 193 0.59 -18.86 2.02
CA ILE A 193 1.37 -18.13 3.02
C ILE A 193 2.29 -17.11 2.34
N GLU A 194 3.09 -17.56 1.37
CA GLU A 194 4.01 -16.71 0.62
C GLU A 194 3.28 -15.55 -0.05
N ASN A 195 2.19 -15.81 -0.75
CA ASN A 195 1.41 -14.77 -1.42
C ASN A 195 0.77 -13.77 -0.43
N ALA A 196 0.31 -14.24 0.73
CA ALA A 196 -0.22 -13.35 1.77
C ALA A 196 0.84 -12.40 2.30
N VAL A 197 2.05 -12.89 2.53
CA VAL A 197 3.17 -12.09 3.02
C VAL A 197 3.68 -11.12 1.96
N ILE A 198 3.84 -11.56 0.71
CA ILE A 198 4.23 -10.69 -0.40
C ILE A 198 3.28 -9.50 -0.50
N PHE A 199 1.97 -9.78 -0.46
CA PHE A 199 0.99 -8.71 -0.54
C PHE A 199 1.04 -7.77 0.66
N HIS A 200 1.15 -8.30 1.89
CA HIS A 200 1.25 -7.50 3.11
C HIS A 200 2.45 -6.56 3.06
N ILE A 201 3.64 -7.10 2.77
CA ILE A 201 4.86 -6.29 2.64
C ILE A 201 4.72 -5.26 1.51
N ALA A 202 4.18 -5.65 0.34
CA ALA A 202 4.01 -4.73 -0.78
C ALA A 202 3.08 -3.56 -0.44
N VAL A 203 2.03 -3.79 0.35
CA VAL A 203 1.15 -2.73 0.87
C VAL A 203 1.92 -1.83 1.82
N ASP A 204 2.64 -2.39 2.79
CA ASP A 204 3.32 -1.62 3.83
C ASP A 204 4.43 -0.72 3.27
N ILE A 205 5.24 -1.25 2.33
CA ILE A 205 6.35 -0.48 1.74
C ILE A 205 5.98 0.23 0.43
N GLY A 206 4.83 -0.09 -0.16
CA GLY A 206 4.38 0.48 -1.44
C GLY A 206 3.48 1.69 -1.28
N ILE A 207 2.92 1.92 -0.08
CA ILE A 207 1.99 3.02 0.16
C ILE A 207 2.73 4.17 0.81
N SER A 208 2.73 5.32 0.13
CA SER A 208 3.31 6.53 0.69
C SER A 208 2.51 7.04 1.89
N PRO A 209 3.18 7.42 3.00
CA PRO A 209 2.51 8.07 4.12
C PRO A 209 1.85 9.41 3.73
N HIS A 210 2.33 10.06 2.66
CA HIS A 210 1.77 11.32 2.15
C HIS A 210 0.42 11.16 1.46
N VAL A 211 0.01 9.95 1.09
CA VAL A 211 -1.33 9.72 0.51
C VAL A 211 -2.45 10.18 1.47
N GLY A 212 -2.27 9.97 2.78
CA GLY A 212 -3.19 10.47 3.80
C GLY A 212 -3.27 12.00 3.88
N ASP A 213 -2.17 12.70 3.59
CA ASP A 213 -2.10 14.16 3.63
C ASP A 213 -2.82 14.81 2.42
N LEU A 214 -3.05 14.09 1.31
CA LEU A 214 -3.85 14.54 0.18
C LEU A 214 -5.28 14.93 0.61
N SER A 215 -5.85 14.22 1.58
CA SER A 215 -7.17 14.54 2.09
C SER A 215 -7.20 15.92 2.75
N LYS A 216 -6.12 16.31 3.45
CA LYS A 216 -5.99 17.64 4.08
C LYS A 216 -5.81 18.73 3.04
N LEU A 217 -5.03 18.45 1.98
CA LEU A 217 -4.85 19.36 0.86
C LEU A 217 -6.19 19.65 0.15
N CYS A 218 -7.03 18.65 -0.07
CA CYS A 218 -8.22 18.76 -0.90
C CYS A 218 -9.50 19.04 -0.11
N ARG A 219 -9.54 18.77 1.21
CA ARG A 219 -10.68 19.07 2.05
C ARG A 219 -10.73 20.59 2.32
N GLN A 220 -11.89 21.18 2.08
CA GLN A 220 -12.09 22.62 2.24
C GLN A 220 -13.02 22.88 3.44
N ASP A 221 -12.54 22.51 4.63
CA ASP A 221 -13.29 22.62 5.90
C ASP A 221 -13.17 24.02 6.54
N ASP A 222 -12.35 24.91 5.95
CA ASP A 222 -12.05 26.25 6.44
C ASP A 222 -13.14 27.31 6.16
N GLY A 223 -14.30 26.87 5.67
CA GLY A 223 -15.44 27.73 5.37
C GLY A 223 -15.30 28.58 4.10
N THR A 224 -14.12 28.60 3.49
CA THR A 224 -13.87 29.31 2.22
C THR A 224 -13.68 28.29 1.09
N TRP A 225 -14.63 28.29 0.14
CA TRP A 225 -14.50 27.46 -1.04
C TRP A 225 -13.54 28.08 -2.05
N ASN A 226 -12.44 27.39 -2.33
CA ASN A 226 -11.47 27.78 -3.36
C ASN A 226 -11.66 26.92 -4.60
N THR A 227 -12.22 27.48 -5.67
CA THR A 227 -12.51 26.77 -6.92
C THR A 227 -11.25 26.24 -7.60
N THR A 228 -10.18 27.02 -7.65
CA THR A 228 -8.91 26.57 -8.26
C THR A 228 -8.34 25.33 -7.54
N ARG A 229 -8.37 25.34 -6.20
CA ARG A 229 -7.95 24.19 -5.40
C ARG A 229 -8.86 22.98 -5.64
N ALA A 230 -10.18 23.21 -5.73
CA ALA A 230 -11.15 22.18 -6.03
C ALA A 230 -10.89 21.54 -7.40
N ASP A 231 -10.69 22.33 -8.42
CA ASP A 231 -10.45 21.85 -9.79
C ASP A 231 -9.15 21.05 -9.87
N LEU A 232 -8.06 21.50 -9.24
CA LEU A 232 -6.79 20.75 -9.17
C LEU A 232 -6.94 19.44 -8.42
N CYS A 233 -7.67 19.41 -7.32
CA CYS A 233 -7.94 18.20 -6.55
C CYS A 233 -8.85 17.22 -7.30
N GLU A 234 -9.82 17.72 -8.07
CA GLU A 234 -10.64 16.89 -8.92
C GLU A 234 -9.79 16.20 -10.00
N HIS A 235 -8.91 16.93 -10.69
CA HIS A 235 -8.00 16.38 -11.67
C HIS A 235 -7.04 15.33 -11.06
N ALA A 236 -6.40 15.65 -9.94
CA ALA A 236 -5.56 14.70 -9.23
C ALA A 236 -6.34 13.44 -8.83
N GLY A 237 -7.61 13.62 -8.40
CA GLY A 237 -8.51 12.51 -8.13
C GLY A 237 -8.81 11.66 -9.36
N GLN A 238 -9.06 12.28 -10.52
CA GLN A 238 -9.28 11.58 -11.79
C GLN A 238 -8.05 10.76 -12.18
N GLN A 239 -6.84 11.33 -12.08
CA GLN A 239 -5.60 10.62 -12.36
C GLN A 239 -5.41 9.43 -11.42
N LEU A 240 -5.54 9.61 -10.10
CA LEU A 240 -5.41 8.53 -9.11
C LEU A 240 -6.38 7.38 -9.35
N ARG A 241 -7.56 7.63 -9.94
CA ARG A 241 -8.51 6.56 -10.31
C ARG A 241 -8.01 5.64 -11.42
N THR A 242 -6.98 6.03 -12.17
CA THR A 242 -6.33 5.19 -13.18
C THR A 242 -5.17 4.37 -12.62
N ALA A 243 -4.79 4.57 -11.37
CA ALA A 243 -3.69 3.86 -10.70
C ALA A 243 -3.91 2.34 -10.67
N THR A 244 -2.84 1.59 -10.41
CA THR A 244 -2.86 0.13 -10.42
C THR A 244 -3.35 -0.48 -9.12
N SER A 245 -3.23 0.23 -7.98
CA SER A 245 -3.74 -0.21 -6.68
C SER A 245 -5.16 0.29 -6.40
N LEU A 246 -5.92 -0.52 -5.67
CA LEU A 246 -7.25 -0.13 -5.21
C LEU A 246 -7.19 1.04 -4.24
N LEU A 247 -6.13 1.11 -3.43
CA LEU A 247 -5.96 2.18 -2.46
C LEU A 247 -5.83 3.54 -3.17
N SER A 248 -4.90 3.66 -4.13
CA SER A 248 -4.73 4.90 -4.90
C SER A 248 -6.03 5.30 -5.61
N ARG A 249 -6.77 4.34 -6.20
CA ARG A 249 -8.08 4.60 -6.79
C ARG A 249 -9.11 5.10 -5.78
N SER A 250 -9.14 4.50 -4.60
CA SER A 250 -10.04 4.91 -3.52
C SER A 250 -9.74 6.34 -3.04
N PHE A 251 -8.46 6.68 -2.93
CA PHE A 251 -8.05 8.06 -2.66
C PHE A 251 -8.46 9.00 -3.78
N GLY A 252 -8.30 8.61 -5.04
CA GLY A 252 -8.77 9.39 -6.18
C GLY A 252 -10.26 9.72 -6.09
N ILE A 253 -11.10 8.75 -5.76
CA ILE A 253 -12.54 8.97 -5.52
C ILE A 253 -12.76 9.90 -4.32
N ALA A 254 -12.01 9.72 -3.22
CA ALA A 254 -12.13 10.58 -2.04
C ALA A 254 -11.78 12.04 -2.36
N LEU A 255 -10.72 12.30 -3.13
CA LEU A 255 -10.36 13.65 -3.55
C LEU A 255 -11.46 14.31 -4.37
N GLN A 256 -12.06 13.57 -5.32
CA GLN A 256 -13.20 14.08 -6.10
C GLN A 256 -14.43 14.37 -5.23
N LYS A 257 -14.68 13.55 -4.19
CA LYS A 257 -15.75 13.83 -3.21
C LYS A 257 -15.49 15.10 -2.41
N PHE A 258 -14.23 15.40 -2.06
CA PHE A 258 -13.86 16.62 -1.33
C PHE A 258 -13.90 17.86 -2.22
N SER A 259 -13.63 17.72 -3.51
CA SER A 259 -13.58 18.82 -4.48
C SER A 259 -14.93 19.19 -5.10
N THR A 260 -16.00 18.45 -4.82
CA THR A 260 -17.34 18.77 -5.35
C THR A 260 -18.31 19.21 -4.27
N ARG A 261 -19.16 20.23 -4.59
CA ARG A 261 -20.34 20.64 -3.78
C ARG A 261 -21.61 19.91 -4.21
N ASN A 262 -21.57 19.16 -5.30
CA ASN A 262 -22.73 18.46 -5.84
C ASN A 262 -22.99 17.17 -5.07
N ASP A 263 -24.08 17.12 -4.28
CA ASP A 263 -24.44 15.96 -3.48
C ASP A 263 -24.74 14.71 -4.32
N ALA A 264 -25.36 14.88 -5.49
CA ALA A 264 -25.61 13.75 -6.40
C ALA A 264 -24.29 13.16 -6.94
N MET A 265 -23.31 14.02 -7.23
CA MET A 265 -21.97 13.54 -7.63
C MET A 265 -21.27 12.83 -6.46
N ARG A 266 -21.34 13.39 -5.24
CA ARG A 266 -20.78 12.71 -4.05
C ARG A 266 -21.38 11.34 -3.82
N SER A 267 -22.72 11.20 -3.94
CA SER A 267 -23.40 9.92 -3.82
C SER A 267 -22.92 8.94 -4.90
N ARG A 268 -22.91 9.37 -6.16
CA ARG A 268 -22.42 8.53 -7.27
C ARG A 268 -20.98 8.03 -7.06
N LEU A 269 -20.09 8.90 -6.59
CA LEU A 269 -18.69 8.53 -6.29
C LEU A 269 -18.60 7.55 -5.10
N ALA A 270 -19.48 7.67 -4.11
CA ALA A 270 -19.57 6.72 -3.00
C ALA A 270 -20.03 5.34 -3.50
N ASP A 271 -21.05 5.31 -4.35
CA ASP A 271 -21.56 4.07 -4.95
C ASP A 271 -20.50 3.39 -5.81
N GLU A 272 -19.75 4.17 -6.58
CA GLU A 272 -18.64 3.66 -7.39
C GLU A 272 -17.52 3.04 -6.51
N GLN A 273 -17.13 3.75 -5.44
CA GLN A 273 -16.14 3.24 -4.48
C GLN A 273 -16.59 1.92 -3.86
N GLN A 274 -17.87 1.84 -3.47
CA GLN A 274 -18.45 0.62 -2.93
C GLN A 274 -18.48 -0.51 -3.97
N ALA A 275 -18.84 -0.20 -5.21
CA ALA A 275 -18.88 -1.19 -6.30
C ALA A 275 -17.48 -1.76 -6.59
N GLN A 276 -16.45 -0.91 -6.69
CA GLN A 276 -15.07 -1.35 -6.89
C GLN A 276 -14.59 -2.24 -5.73
N SER A 277 -14.83 -1.81 -4.50
CA SER A 277 -14.51 -2.57 -3.30
C SER A 277 -15.22 -3.94 -3.29
N ASN A 278 -16.52 -3.97 -3.61
CA ASN A 278 -17.30 -5.19 -3.67
C ASN A 278 -16.81 -6.16 -4.75
N LYS A 279 -16.43 -5.62 -5.91
CA LYS A 279 -15.89 -6.39 -7.03
C LYS A 279 -14.59 -7.10 -6.62
N LEU A 280 -13.65 -6.36 -6.02
CA LEU A 280 -12.39 -6.95 -5.59
C LEU A 280 -12.59 -7.97 -4.45
N ARG A 281 -13.46 -7.66 -3.49
CA ARG A 281 -13.82 -8.60 -2.41
C ARG A 281 -14.40 -9.91 -2.96
N GLY A 282 -15.23 -9.80 -4.01
CA GLY A 282 -15.77 -10.99 -4.69
C GLY A 282 -14.69 -11.77 -5.42
N ALA A 283 -13.76 -11.08 -6.10
CA ALA A 283 -12.64 -11.74 -6.76
C ALA A 283 -11.76 -12.50 -5.77
N LEU A 284 -11.40 -11.87 -4.65
CA LEU A 284 -10.56 -12.47 -3.62
C LEU A 284 -11.20 -13.65 -2.88
N TRP A 285 -12.52 -13.85 -2.99
CA TRP A 285 -13.16 -15.05 -2.47
C TRP A 285 -12.51 -16.33 -3.00
N TRP A 286 -12.09 -16.33 -4.27
CA TRP A 286 -11.42 -17.48 -4.89
C TRP A 286 -10.08 -17.85 -4.23
N THR A 287 -9.39 -16.88 -3.65
CA THR A 287 -8.11 -17.10 -2.95
C THR A 287 -8.30 -17.49 -1.48
N ASP A 288 -9.45 -17.14 -0.89
CA ASP A 288 -9.69 -17.32 0.55
C ASP A 288 -10.57 -18.54 0.86
N ASP A 289 -11.73 -18.60 0.23
CA ASP A 289 -12.79 -19.57 0.53
C ASP A 289 -13.20 -20.40 -0.70
N GLY A 290 -12.66 -20.09 -1.90
CA GLY A 290 -13.08 -20.59 -3.20
C GLY A 290 -12.98 -22.08 -3.40
N GLY A 291 -13.96 -22.82 -2.92
CA GLY A 291 -14.09 -24.25 -3.18
C GLY A 291 -13.06 -25.12 -2.46
N ASN A 292 -12.39 -26.00 -3.19
CA ASN A 292 -11.38 -26.90 -2.61
C ASN A 292 -9.97 -26.28 -2.57
N ALA A 293 -9.07 -26.88 -1.81
CA ALA A 293 -7.69 -26.41 -1.63
C ALA A 293 -6.90 -26.26 -2.95
N LYS A 294 -7.17 -27.12 -3.95
CA LYS A 294 -6.53 -27.03 -5.27
C LYS A 294 -6.95 -25.77 -6.02
N THR A 295 -8.25 -25.46 -6.00
CA THR A 295 -8.80 -24.26 -6.65
C THR A 295 -8.26 -23.00 -5.97
N ARG A 296 -8.25 -22.93 -4.63
CA ARG A 296 -7.70 -21.79 -3.89
C ARG A 296 -6.24 -21.53 -4.21
N ARG A 297 -5.40 -22.60 -4.19
CA ARG A 297 -3.99 -22.48 -4.56
C ARG A 297 -3.82 -21.93 -5.98
N SER A 298 -4.54 -22.50 -6.95
CA SER A 298 -4.48 -22.02 -8.35
C SER A 298 -4.93 -20.57 -8.49
N ALA A 299 -5.95 -20.16 -7.75
CA ALA A 299 -6.41 -18.78 -7.74
C ALA A 299 -5.38 -17.84 -7.08
N ALA A 300 -4.75 -18.25 -5.99
CA ALA A 300 -3.72 -17.47 -5.31
C ALA A 300 -2.47 -17.28 -6.17
N GLU A 301 -2.00 -18.33 -6.83
CA GLU A 301 -0.88 -18.27 -7.78
C GLU A 301 -1.20 -17.32 -8.95
N PHE A 302 -2.37 -17.50 -9.55
CA PHE A 302 -2.82 -16.67 -10.66
C PHE A 302 -3.01 -15.20 -10.25
N TRP A 303 -3.62 -14.96 -9.08
CA TRP A 303 -3.74 -13.62 -8.53
C TRP A 303 -2.40 -12.92 -8.40
N MET A 304 -1.42 -13.59 -7.80
CA MET A 304 -0.08 -13.01 -7.58
C MET A 304 0.63 -12.72 -8.90
N GLU A 305 0.48 -13.60 -9.90
CA GLU A 305 1.03 -13.36 -11.24
C GLU A 305 0.42 -12.10 -11.88
N GLN A 306 -0.91 -11.97 -11.82
CA GLN A 306 -1.61 -10.82 -12.39
C GLN A 306 -1.33 -9.54 -11.60
N LEU A 307 -1.23 -9.61 -10.27
CA LEU A 307 -0.90 -8.48 -9.41
C LEU A 307 0.44 -7.84 -9.80
N VAL A 308 1.47 -8.67 -9.93
CA VAL A 308 2.82 -8.22 -10.30
C VAL A 308 2.87 -7.65 -11.71
N ARG A 309 2.10 -8.23 -12.64
CA ARG A 309 2.10 -7.84 -14.06
C ARG A 309 1.25 -6.61 -14.34
N ASN A 310 0.06 -6.54 -13.76
CA ASN A 310 -1.01 -5.64 -14.18
C ASN A 310 -1.58 -4.78 -13.04
N GLY A 311 -1.15 -5.02 -11.80
CA GLY A 311 -1.67 -4.36 -10.60
C GLY A 311 -2.92 -5.01 -10.01
N GLU A 312 -3.31 -4.52 -8.84
CA GLU A 312 -4.33 -5.14 -7.98
C GLU A 312 -5.72 -5.19 -8.63
N VAL A 313 -6.13 -4.10 -9.25
CA VAL A 313 -7.48 -4.00 -9.84
C VAL A 313 -7.61 -4.92 -11.04
N ALA A 314 -6.63 -4.93 -11.94
CA ALA A 314 -6.61 -5.80 -13.10
C ALA A 314 -6.49 -7.29 -12.70
N ALA A 315 -5.76 -7.58 -11.62
CA ALA A 315 -5.69 -8.94 -11.07
C ALA A 315 -7.06 -9.42 -10.57
N GLY A 316 -7.85 -8.55 -9.92
CA GLY A 316 -9.22 -8.85 -9.52
C GLY A 316 -10.14 -9.17 -10.71
N ASP A 317 -10.04 -8.37 -11.77
CA ASP A 317 -10.79 -8.60 -12.99
C ASP A 317 -10.42 -9.92 -13.67
N ALA A 318 -9.13 -10.23 -13.74
CA ALA A 318 -8.64 -11.48 -14.30
C ALA A 318 -9.07 -12.72 -13.49
N LEU A 319 -9.15 -12.62 -12.14
CA LEU A 319 -9.71 -13.68 -11.30
C LEU A 319 -11.17 -13.95 -11.64
N ILE A 320 -12.00 -12.91 -11.72
CA ILE A 320 -13.41 -13.05 -12.07
C ILE A 320 -13.56 -13.65 -13.46
N GLN A 321 -12.74 -13.21 -14.41
CA GLN A 321 -12.78 -13.76 -15.77
C GLN A 321 -12.42 -15.24 -15.84
N ARG A 322 -11.43 -15.67 -15.02
CA ARG A 322 -10.92 -17.05 -15.06
C ARG A 322 -11.75 -18.04 -14.26
N PHE A 323 -12.20 -17.63 -13.07
CA PHE A 323 -12.87 -18.51 -12.11
C PHE A 323 -14.36 -18.25 -11.99
N GLY A 324 -14.86 -17.19 -12.64
CA GLY A 324 -16.25 -16.75 -12.55
C GLY A 324 -16.52 -15.78 -11.40
N PRO A 325 -17.74 -15.22 -11.33
CA PRO A 325 -18.16 -14.41 -10.21
C PRO A 325 -18.23 -15.24 -8.92
N THR A 326 -18.01 -14.59 -7.77
CA THR A 326 -18.18 -15.24 -6.47
C THR A 326 -19.61 -15.77 -6.32
N PRO A 327 -19.79 -16.99 -5.80
CA PRO A 327 -21.13 -17.52 -5.47
C PRO A 327 -21.75 -16.86 -4.24
N GLU A 328 -20.98 -16.06 -3.48
CA GLU A 328 -21.50 -15.34 -2.30
C GLU A 328 -22.52 -14.28 -2.68
N THR A 329 -23.61 -14.24 -1.96
CA THR A 329 -24.51 -13.08 -1.96
C THR A 329 -23.82 -11.85 -1.33
N PRO A 330 -24.26 -10.61 -1.64
CA PRO A 330 -23.73 -9.42 -0.98
C PRO A 330 -23.75 -9.52 0.55
N ALA A 331 -24.84 -10.04 1.15
CA ALA A 331 -24.98 -10.19 2.60
C ALA A 331 -23.96 -11.20 3.19
N GLN A 332 -23.71 -12.33 2.53
CA GLN A 332 -22.69 -13.30 2.95
C GLN A 332 -21.30 -12.70 2.89
N ARG A 333 -21.00 -11.99 1.82
CA ARG A 333 -19.72 -11.27 1.66
C ARG A 333 -19.50 -10.23 2.76
N ASP A 334 -20.51 -9.41 3.04
CA ASP A 334 -20.44 -8.40 4.08
C ASP A 334 -20.28 -9.03 5.48
N ALA A 335 -20.99 -10.12 5.76
CA ALA A 335 -20.85 -10.89 7.00
C ALA A 335 -19.41 -11.44 7.16
N ARG A 336 -18.84 -12.01 6.10
CA ARG A 336 -17.46 -12.50 6.09
C ARG A 336 -16.44 -11.37 6.34
N VAL A 337 -16.63 -10.24 5.68
CA VAL A 337 -15.76 -9.06 5.86
C VAL A 337 -15.87 -8.51 7.28
N ASN A 338 -17.09 -8.37 7.81
CA ASN A 338 -17.32 -7.87 9.16
C ASN A 338 -16.75 -8.82 10.23
N ALA A 339 -16.89 -10.13 10.05
CA ALA A 339 -16.28 -11.13 10.94
C ALA A 339 -14.75 -11.00 10.96
N PHE A 340 -14.17 -10.77 9.80
CA PHE A 340 -12.73 -10.54 9.68
C PHE A 340 -12.28 -9.21 10.31
N LEU A 341 -12.99 -8.10 10.08
CA LEU A 341 -12.71 -6.80 10.71
C LEU A 341 -12.77 -6.89 12.23
N ALA A 342 -13.81 -7.55 12.77
CA ALA A 342 -13.92 -7.79 14.21
C ALA A 342 -12.78 -8.65 14.76
N LYS A 343 -12.25 -9.59 13.98
CA LYS A 343 -11.09 -10.41 14.34
C LYS A 343 -9.81 -9.59 14.33
N ALA A 344 -9.60 -8.77 13.31
CA ALA A 344 -8.45 -7.88 13.21
C ALA A 344 -8.41 -6.82 14.33
N GLN A 345 -9.56 -6.24 14.68
CA GLN A 345 -9.68 -5.31 15.81
C GLN A 345 -9.33 -5.97 17.14
N ARG A 346 -9.83 -7.20 17.41
CA ARG A 346 -9.47 -7.95 18.62
C ARG A 346 -7.97 -8.29 18.67
N CYS A 347 -7.38 -8.55 17.52
CA CYS A 347 -5.96 -8.82 17.43
C CYS A 347 -5.12 -7.58 17.76
N SER A 348 -5.48 -6.43 17.18
CA SER A 348 -4.84 -5.13 17.48
C SER A 348 -4.99 -4.70 18.94
N SER A 349 -6.14 -4.97 19.57
CA SER A 349 -6.36 -4.63 20.98
C SER A 349 -5.64 -5.55 21.99
N ARG A 350 -5.16 -6.71 21.56
CA ARG A 350 -4.35 -7.62 22.41
C ARG A 350 -2.86 -7.31 22.32
N SER A 351 -2.45 -6.51 21.33
CA SER A 351 -1.06 -6.07 21.16
C SER A 351 -0.76 -4.76 21.91
N ASN A 352 -1.79 -4.11 22.48
CA ASN A 352 -1.70 -2.98 23.41
C ASN A 352 -1.89 -3.46 24.85
#